data_279a04abbe717ff1ce13d6f27423ba6e
#
_entry.id   279a04abbe717ff1ce13d6f27423ba6e
#
_cell.length_a   1.000
_cell.length_b   1.000
_cell.length_c   1.000
_cell.angle_alpha   90.00
_cell.angle_beta   90.00
_cell.angle_gamma   90.00
#
_symmetry.space_group_name_H-M   'P 1'
#
loop_
_entity.id
_entity.type
_entity.pdbx_description
1 polymer ?
#
loop_
_entity_poly.entity_id
_entity_poly.type
_entity_poly.pdbx_seq_one_letter_code
_entity_poly.pdbx_strand_id
1 'polypeptide(L)'
;MVSKFCLIFTLIFLSYSNFVYSNPKNTIGEDQNTVNILNNYFSKQTMVGKANFQFLFWNMYDAKLISESGSYPSNKFALILKYNKDFSKKSVVDETINQMKKQKTFNEKELKEVNALLNKAFREIKKNNKFIGIKNNDEAIFYFQNEKVLETDNSEFIKIFFGIWLRENSQNPKFTQELLGKTRG
;
A
#
# COMPACT_ATOMS: atom_id res chain seq x y z
N MET A 1 -57.12 -56.80 -24.53
CA MET A 1 -56.15 -56.76 -23.40
C MET A 1 -55.11 -55.68 -23.71
N VAL A 2 -55.30 -54.53 -23.15
CA VAL A 2 -54.45 -53.37 -23.41
C VAL A 2 -53.65 -53.05 -22.16
N SER A 3 -52.32 -53.29 -22.18
CA SER A 3 -51.40 -53.01 -21.06
C SER A 3 -51.05 -51.51 -21.05
N LYS A 4 -51.37 -50.86 -19.98
CA LYS A 4 -50.98 -49.43 -19.74
C LYS A 4 -49.58 -49.39 -19.23
N PHE A 5 -48.65 -48.79 -20.04
CA PHE A 5 -47.31 -48.40 -19.64
C PHE A 5 -47.40 -47.06 -18.94
N CYS A 6 -47.12 -47.04 -17.66
CA CYS A 6 -47.07 -45.82 -16.86
C CYS A 6 -45.62 -45.32 -16.88
N LEU A 7 -45.35 -44.24 -17.65
CA LEU A 7 -44.06 -43.54 -17.67
C LEU A 7 -44.01 -42.58 -16.48
N ILE A 8 -43.19 -42.92 -15.48
CA ILE A 8 -42.87 -42.04 -14.35
C ILE A 8 -41.71 -41.11 -14.81
N PHE A 9 -42.05 -39.85 -15.09
CA PHE A 9 -41.08 -38.78 -15.31
C PHE A 9 -40.56 -38.29 -13.98
N THR A 10 -39.36 -38.72 -13.58
CA THR A 10 -38.67 -38.20 -12.40
C THR A 10 -38.02 -36.88 -12.77
N LEU A 11 -38.61 -35.76 -12.37
CA LEU A 11 -38.04 -34.42 -12.48
C LEU A 11 -36.93 -34.30 -11.42
N ILE A 12 -35.67 -34.36 -11.88
CA ILE A 12 -34.50 -34.02 -11.05
C ILE A 12 -34.41 -32.49 -11.01
N PHE A 13 -34.86 -31.90 -9.93
CA PHE A 13 -34.58 -30.51 -9.61
C PHE A 13 -33.09 -30.37 -9.20
N LEU A 14 -32.24 -29.96 -10.16
CA LEU A 14 -30.90 -29.45 -9.86
C LEU A 14 -31.04 -28.08 -9.20
N SER A 15 -31.03 -28.07 -7.88
CA SER A 15 -30.89 -26.83 -7.11
C SER A 15 -29.48 -26.28 -7.30
N TYR A 16 -29.31 -25.33 -8.24
CA TYR A 16 -28.13 -24.51 -8.31
C TYR A 16 -28.12 -23.63 -7.06
N SER A 17 -27.39 -24.03 -6.04
CA SER A 17 -27.04 -23.13 -4.94
C SER A 17 -26.13 -22.05 -5.51
N ASN A 18 -26.70 -20.86 -5.73
CA ASN A 18 -25.93 -19.65 -5.98
C ASN A 18 -25.04 -19.39 -4.77
N PHE A 19 -23.78 -19.81 -4.85
CA PHE A 19 -22.77 -19.43 -3.89
C PHE A 19 -22.54 -17.93 -4.08
N VAL A 20 -23.22 -17.12 -3.29
CA VAL A 20 -22.97 -15.69 -3.21
C VAL A 20 -21.60 -15.56 -2.56
N TYR A 21 -20.57 -15.33 -3.38
CA TYR A 21 -19.28 -14.86 -2.90
C TYR A 21 -19.55 -13.51 -2.25
N SER A 22 -19.67 -13.49 -0.94
CA SER A 22 -19.63 -12.24 -0.19
C SER A 22 -18.20 -11.68 -0.35
N ASN A 23 -18.06 -10.64 -1.17
CA ASN A 23 -16.82 -9.87 -1.22
C ASN A 23 -16.44 -9.49 0.21
N PRO A 24 -15.22 -9.82 0.69
CA PRO A 24 -14.80 -9.40 2.02
C PRO A 24 -14.93 -7.88 2.08
N LYS A 25 -15.64 -7.40 3.10
CA LYS A 25 -15.92 -5.98 3.30
C LYS A 25 -14.59 -5.23 3.22
N ASN A 26 -14.44 -4.36 2.20
CA ASN A 26 -13.24 -3.52 2.03
C ASN A 26 -13.13 -2.56 3.22
N THR A 27 -12.46 -3.02 4.27
CA THR A 27 -12.35 -2.31 5.57
C THR A 27 -11.35 -1.16 5.51
N ILE A 28 -10.52 -1.10 4.46
CA ILE A 28 -9.46 -0.10 4.33
C ILE A 28 -9.86 1.10 3.44
N GLY A 29 -11.05 1.06 2.80
CA GLY A 29 -11.55 2.14 1.94
C GLY A 29 -10.67 2.45 0.74
N GLU A 30 -10.10 1.41 0.10
CA GLU A 30 -9.31 1.50 -1.13
C GLU A 30 -10.11 0.97 -2.34
N ASP A 31 -9.67 1.33 -3.57
CA ASP A 31 -10.22 0.74 -4.77
C ASP A 31 -9.83 -0.74 -4.93
N GLN A 32 -10.56 -1.47 -5.76
CA GLN A 32 -10.38 -2.91 -5.93
C GLN A 32 -8.99 -3.30 -6.42
N ASN A 33 -8.34 -2.48 -7.26
CA ASN A 33 -6.99 -2.76 -7.74
C ASN A 33 -5.97 -2.72 -6.60
N THR A 34 -6.06 -1.70 -5.75
CA THR A 34 -5.24 -1.60 -4.53
C THR A 34 -5.47 -2.79 -3.61
N VAL A 35 -6.73 -3.16 -3.37
CA VAL A 35 -7.08 -4.35 -2.57
C VAL A 35 -6.49 -5.63 -3.17
N ASN A 36 -6.58 -5.81 -4.48
CA ASN A 36 -6.03 -6.98 -5.17
C ASN A 36 -4.50 -7.05 -5.04
N ILE A 37 -3.79 -5.92 -5.17
CA ILE A 37 -2.35 -5.87 -4.94
C ILE A 37 -2.03 -6.34 -3.52
N LEU A 38 -2.71 -5.80 -2.52
CA LEU A 38 -2.48 -6.13 -1.11
C LEU A 38 -2.80 -7.59 -0.79
N ASN A 39 -3.81 -8.20 -1.42
CA ASN A 39 -4.18 -9.61 -1.25
C ASN A 39 -3.05 -10.59 -1.63
N ASN A 40 -2.08 -10.18 -2.47
CA ASN A 40 -0.92 -11.00 -2.78
C ASN A 40 0.07 -11.11 -1.62
N TYR A 41 -0.01 -10.21 -0.62
CA TYR A 41 0.97 -10.11 0.46
C TYR A 41 0.34 -10.28 1.85
N PHE A 42 -0.93 -9.97 2.01
CA PHE A 42 -1.63 -9.94 3.30
C PHE A 42 -2.82 -10.90 3.30
N SER A 43 -2.88 -11.77 4.30
CA SER A 43 -4.05 -12.62 4.54
C SER A 43 -5.24 -11.80 5.08
N LYS A 44 -4.93 -10.70 5.78
CA LYS A 44 -5.90 -9.74 6.30
C LYS A 44 -5.35 -8.33 6.16
N GLN A 45 -6.20 -7.39 5.76
CA GLN A 45 -5.83 -5.99 5.61
C GLN A 45 -6.53 -5.18 6.71
N THR A 46 -5.75 -4.73 7.70
CA THR A 46 -6.28 -3.93 8.81
C THR A 46 -5.59 -2.56 8.82
N MET A 47 -6.40 -1.50 8.90
CA MET A 47 -5.89 -0.14 9.02
C MET A 47 -5.14 0.04 10.33
N VAL A 48 -3.89 0.49 10.27
CA VAL A 48 -3.12 0.97 11.43
C VAL A 48 -3.49 2.43 11.70
N GLY A 49 -3.38 3.26 10.67
CA GLY A 49 -3.74 4.67 10.76
C GLY A 49 -3.75 5.35 9.38
N LYS A 50 -4.20 6.58 9.39
CA LYS A 50 -4.23 7.46 8.22
C LYS A 50 -3.83 8.86 8.60
N ALA A 51 -3.16 9.56 7.70
CA ALA A 51 -2.70 10.93 7.90
C ALA A 51 -2.76 11.71 6.60
N ASN A 52 -2.88 13.03 6.71
CA ASN A 52 -2.88 13.94 5.59
C ASN A 52 -1.62 14.81 5.67
N PHE A 53 -0.77 14.77 4.65
CA PHE A 53 0.42 15.61 4.60
C PHE A 53 0.11 16.95 3.95
N GLN A 54 0.27 18.00 4.73
CA GLN A 54 0.10 19.39 4.29
C GLN A 54 1.44 20.11 4.32
N PHE A 55 1.68 20.92 3.29
CA PHE A 55 2.78 21.88 3.24
C PHE A 55 2.19 23.27 3.02
N LEU A 56 2.42 24.16 4.00
CA LEU A 56 1.72 25.44 4.08
C LEU A 56 0.20 25.22 4.08
N PHE A 57 -0.51 25.73 3.08
CA PHE A 57 -1.97 25.61 2.91
C PHE A 57 -2.36 24.48 1.93
N TRP A 58 -1.38 23.68 1.45
CA TRP A 58 -1.61 22.73 0.39
C TRP A 58 -1.60 21.31 0.92
N ASN A 59 -2.69 20.58 0.65
CA ASN A 59 -2.73 19.14 0.83
C ASN A 59 -1.90 18.47 -0.29
N MET A 60 -0.79 17.84 0.09
CA MET A 60 0.16 17.24 -0.85
C MET A 60 -0.23 15.79 -1.16
N TYR A 61 -0.50 15.00 -0.13
CA TYR A 61 -0.95 13.62 -0.27
C TYR A 61 -1.66 13.13 1.00
N ASP A 62 -2.51 12.12 0.83
CA ASP A 62 -3.07 11.32 1.91
C ASP A 62 -2.26 10.03 2.04
N ALA A 63 -1.97 9.61 3.27
CA ALA A 63 -1.25 8.40 3.58
C ALA A 63 -2.13 7.45 4.39
N LYS A 64 -2.00 6.15 4.12
CA LYS A 64 -2.59 5.07 4.92
C LYS A 64 -1.53 4.03 5.23
N LEU A 65 -1.53 3.53 6.44
CA LEU A 65 -0.70 2.41 6.88
C LEU A 65 -1.60 1.21 7.16
N ILE A 66 -1.26 0.08 6.56
CA ILE A 66 -2.00 -1.18 6.63
C ILE A 66 -1.06 -2.25 7.17
N SER A 67 -1.54 -3.11 8.06
CA SER A 67 -0.85 -4.33 8.47
C SER A 67 -1.87 -5.46 8.71
N GLU A 68 -1.41 -6.68 8.93
CA GLU A 68 -2.32 -7.79 9.26
C GLU A 68 -2.94 -7.64 10.65
N SER A 69 -2.15 -7.17 11.62
CA SER A 69 -2.59 -6.97 13.02
C SER A 69 -3.34 -5.65 13.26
N GLY A 70 -3.27 -4.69 12.34
CA GLY A 70 -3.76 -3.33 12.58
C GLY A 70 -2.89 -2.52 13.53
N SER A 71 -1.62 -2.92 13.73
CA SER A 71 -0.65 -2.25 14.59
C SER A 71 0.71 -2.09 13.92
N TYR A 72 1.52 -1.16 14.43
CA TYR A 72 2.91 -0.94 14.05
C TYR A 72 3.76 -0.82 15.35
N PRO A 73 5.00 -1.39 15.41
CA PRO A 73 5.75 -2.00 14.32
C PRO A 73 5.23 -3.38 13.88
N SER A 74 5.47 -3.70 12.61
CA SER A 74 5.14 -4.97 11.99
C SER A 74 6.21 -5.33 10.95
N ASN A 75 6.50 -6.63 10.78
CA ASN A 75 7.38 -7.11 9.73
C ASN A 75 6.72 -7.09 8.34
N LYS A 76 5.36 -7.03 8.33
CA LYS A 76 4.58 -6.90 7.12
C LYS A 76 3.64 -5.70 7.24
N PHE A 77 3.81 -4.73 6.36
CA PHE A 77 2.93 -3.57 6.27
C PHE A 77 2.93 -2.97 4.86
N ALA A 78 1.90 -2.22 4.55
CA ALA A 78 1.82 -1.40 3.34
C ALA A 78 1.60 0.06 3.70
N LEU A 79 2.39 0.94 3.08
CA LEU A 79 2.21 2.38 3.08
C LEU A 79 1.64 2.79 1.72
N ILE A 80 0.45 3.37 1.72
CA ILE A 80 -0.24 3.85 0.53
C ILE A 80 -0.21 5.38 0.56
N LEU A 81 0.32 6.01 -0.48
CA LEU A 81 0.30 7.46 -0.69
C LEU A 81 -0.59 7.78 -1.88
N LYS A 82 -1.66 8.56 -1.66
CA LYS A 82 -2.51 9.11 -2.71
C LYS A 82 -2.21 10.59 -2.86
N TYR A 83 -1.67 10.97 -4.01
CA TYR A 83 -1.24 12.33 -4.26
C TYR A 83 -2.42 13.25 -4.59
N ASN A 84 -2.43 14.43 -4.00
CA ASN A 84 -3.47 15.45 -4.19
C ASN A 84 -3.04 16.56 -5.15
N LYS A 85 -1.81 16.49 -5.66
CA LYS A 85 -1.21 17.41 -6.64
C LYS A 85 -0.31 16.68 -7.61
N ASP A 86 0.06 17.39 -8.68
CA ASP A 86 1.05 16.95 -9.65
C ASP A 86 2.46 17.20 -9.10
N PHE A 87 3.38 16.27 -9.34
CA PHE A 87 4.80 16.40 -9.02
C PHE A 87 5.64 15.82 -10.15
N SER A 88 6.74 16.47 -10.47
CA SER A 88 7.72 15.88 -11.37
C SER A 88 8.43 14.70 -10.68
N LYS A 89 8.79 13.68 -11.45
CA LYS A 89 9.63 12.59 -10.97
C LYS A 89 10.87 13.09 -10.26
N LYS A 90 11.55 14.07 -10.88
CA LYS A 90 12.76 14.66 -10.31
C LYS A 90 12.51 15.26 -8.93
N SER A 91 11.44 16.04 -8.76
CA SER A 91 11.16 16.70 -7.49
C SER A 91 10.86 15.69 -6.36
N VAL A 92 10.14 14.59 -6.68
CA VAL A 92 9.85 13.54 -5.71
C VAL A 92 11.11 12.76 -5.33
N VAL A 93 11.96 12.42 -6.29
CA VAL A 93 13.24 11.74 -6.03
C VAL A 93 14.14 12.61 -5.17
N ASP A 94 14.32 13.89 -5.55
CA ASP A 94 15.17 14.83 -4.81
C ASP A 94 14.70 15.01 -3.38
N GLU A 95 13.39 15.22 -3.17
CA GLU A 95 12.84 15.38 -1.81
C GLU A 95 12.96 14.08 -1.00
N THR A 96 12.74 12.93 -1.61
CA THR A 96 12.94 11.64 -0.93
C THR A 96 14.38 11.48 -0.47
N ILE A 97 15.37 11.80 -1.31
CA ILE A 97 16.80 11.79 -0.95
C ILE A 97 17.06 12.78 0.19
N ASN A 98 16.50 13.99 0.14
CA ASN A 98 16.65 14.97 1.20
C ASN A 98 16.11 14.46 2.55
N GLN A 99 14.97 13.82 2.56
CA GLN A 99 14.40 13.21 3.77
C GLN A 99 15.23 12.01 4.28
N MET A 100 15.80 11.22 3.39
CA MET A 100 16.69 10.11 3.73
C MET A 100 18.01 10.64 4.34
N LYS A 101 18.59 11.71 3.79
CA LYS A 101 19.80 12.36 4.31
C LYS A 101 19.63 12.91 5.73
N LYS A 102 18.42 13.25 6.16
CA LYS A 102 18.13 13.63 7.54
C LYS A 102 18.19 12.47 8.54
N GLN A 103 18.23 11.25 8.04
CA GLN A 103 18.30 10.04 8.88
C GLN A 103 19.72 9.47 8.96
N LYS A 104 20.53 9.68 7.92
CA LYS A 104 21.85 9.11 7.78
C LYS A 104 22.70 9.96 6.82
N THR A 105 24.00 10.04 7.10
CA THR A 105 24.99 10.54 6.14
C THR A 105 25.31 9.42 5.12
N PHE A 106 25.25 9.75 3.84
CA PHE A 106 25.55 8.82 2.74
C PHE A 106 26.92 9.14 2.16
N ASN A 107 27.71 8.13 1.86
CA ASN A 107 28.84 8.27 0.97
C ASN A 107 28.38 8.33 -0.52
N GLU A 108 29.27 8.66 -1.43
CA GLU A 108 28.92 8.83 -2.86
C GLU A 108 28.34 7.57 -3.50
N LYS A 109 28.88 6.38 -3.15
CA LYS A 109 28.43 5.09 -3.68
C LYS A 109 27.00 4.80 -3.21
N GLU A 110 26.75 4.91 -1.91
CA GLU A 110 25.42 4.70 -1.31
C GLU A 110 24.38 5.67 -1.91
N LEU A 111 24.76 6.94 -2.07
CA LEU A 111 23.86 7.93 -2.65
C LEU A 111 23.51 7.61 -4.10
N LYS A 112 24.48 7.11 -4.88
CA LYS A 112 24.24 6.67 -6.26
C LYS A 112 23.30 5.47 -6.32
N GLU A 113 23.47 4.50 -5.43
CA GLU A 113 22.59 3.32 -5.31
C GLU A 113 21.16 3.72 -4.93
N VAL A 114 21.01 4.56 -3.90
CA VAL A 114 19.69 5.08 -3.48
C VAL A 114 19.02 5.84 -4.61
N ASN A 115 19.75 6.71 -5.29
CA ASN A 115 19.21 7.47 -6.42
C ASN A 115 18.73 6.55 -7.56
N ALA A 116 19.48 5.48 -7.86
CA ALA A 116 19.09 4.50 -8.86
C ALA A 116 17.79 3.76 -8.49
N LEU A 117 17.65 3.33 -7.23
CA LEU A 117 16.44 2.67 -6.72
C LEU A 117 15.23 3.60 -6.78
N LEU A 118 15.36 4.86 -6.33
CA LEU A 118 14.28 5.84 -6.35
C LEU A 118 13.86 6.20 -7.78
N ASN A 119 14.82 6.29 -8.72
CA ASN A 119 14.51 6.52 -10.13
C ASN A 119 13.80 5.32 -10.79
N LYS A 120 13.96 4.11 -10.29
CA LYS A 120 13.17 2.95 -10.72
C LYS A 120 11.76 2.99 -10.10
N ALA A 121 11.64 3.40 -8.84
CA ALA A 121 10.38 3.40 -8.11
C ALA A 121 9.42 4.51 -8.54
N PHE A 122 9.92 5.73 -8.76
CA PHE A 122 9.07 6.89 -9.04
C PHE A 122 8.86 7.15 -10.54
N ARG A 123 7.71 7.78 -10.84
CA ARG A 123 7.28 8.27 -12.17
C ARG A 123 6.87 9.73 -12.04
N GLU A 124 6.52 10.36 -13.16
CA GLU A 124 5.74 11.61 -13.13
C GLU A 124 4.42 11.35 -12.39
N ILE A 125 4.14 12.16 -11.39
CA ILE A 125 2.97 12.00 -10.54
C ILE A 125 1.90 13.00 -10.98
N LYS A 126 0.70 12.49 -11.20
CA LYS A 126 -0.50 13.30 -11.40
C LYS A 126 -1.40 13.21 -10.17
N LYS A 127 -2.21 14.24 -9.96
CA LYS A 127 -3.25 14.24 -8.93
C LYS A 127 -4.06 12.93 -8.99
N ASN A 128 -4.32 12.35 -7.84
CA ASN A 128 -4.98 11.05 -7.65
C ASN A 128 -4.12 9.82 -7.98
N ASN A 129 -2.89 9.98 -8.48
CA ASN A 129 -2.00 8.83 -8.58
C ASN A 129 -1.72 8.25 -7.19
N LYS A 130 -1.47 6.94 -7.15
CA LYS A 130 -1.10 6.21 -5.95
C LYS A 130 0.29 5.65 -6.06
N PHE A 131 1.02 5.71 -4.96
CA PHE A 131 2.26 4.99 -4.75
C PHE A 131 2.08 4.07 -3.54
N ILE A 132 2.41 2.79 -3.69
CA ILE A 132 2.27 1.79 -2.64
C ILE A 132 3.64 1.20 -2.36
N GLY A 133 4.12 1.32 -1.14
CA GLY A 133 5.30 0.63 -0.64
C GLY A 133 4.88 -0.49 0.31
N ILE A 134 5.24 -1.73 -0.01
CA ILE A 134 4.94 -2.91 0.80
C ILE A 134 6.25 -3.41 1.39
N LYS A 135 6.33 -3.47 2.72
CA LYS A 135 7.35 -4.26 3.41
C LYS A 135 6.81 -5.66 3.66
N ASN A 136 7.50 -6.66 3.15
CA ASN A 136 7.18 -8.08 3.31
C ASN A 136 8.39 -8.80 3.90
N ASN A 137 8.50 -8.85 5.22
CA ASN A 137 9.66 -9.33 5.97
C ASN A 137 10.95 -8.57 5.61
N ASP A 138 11.89 -9.18 4.90
CA ASP A 138 13.19 -8.59 4.56
C ASP A 138 13.19 -7.87 3.20
N GLU A 139 12.07 -7.91 2.49
CA GLU A 139 11.92 -7.31 1.17
C GLU A 139 11.01 -6.08 1.20
N ALA A 140 11.17 -5.21 0.21
CA ALA A 140 10.21 -4.17 -0.10
C ALA A 140 9.82 -4.20 -1.59
N ILE A 141 8.53 -4.12 -1.82
CA ILE A 141 7.92 -4.09 -3.15
C ILE A 141 7.18 -2.77 -3.33
N PHE A 142 7.39 -2.13 -4.46
CA PHE A 142 6.80 -0.84 -4.75
C PHE A 142 5.93 -0.90 -5.99
N TYR A 143 4.77 -0.28 -5.88
CA TYR A 143 3.83 -0.10 -6.98
C TYR A 143 3.59 1.38 -7.24
N PHE A 144 3.55 1.74 -8.50
CA PHE A 144 3.02 3.03 -8.96
C PHE A 144 1.72 2.74 -9.72
N GLN A 145 0.61 3.26 -9.21
CA GLN A 145 -0.72 2.85 -9.64
C GLN A 145 -0.86 1.32 -9.47
N ASN A 146 -1.05 0.59 -10.56
CA ASN A 146 -1.22 -0.87 -10.54
C ASN A 146 0.03 -1.62 -11.03
N GLU A 147 1.11 -0.91 -11.39
CA GLU A 147 2.35 -1.48 -11.92
C GLU A 147 3.38 -1.68 -10.81
N LYS A 148 3.94 -2.90 -10.69
CA LYS A 148 5.12 -3.15 -9.86
C LYS A 148 6.33 -2.49 -10.50
N VAL A 149 6.90 -1.48 -9.83
CA VAL A 149 7.99 -0.66 -10.36
C VAL A 149 9.36 -0.95 -9.76
N LEU A 150 9.39 -1.54 -8.57
CA LEU A 150 10.63 -1.91 -7.89
C LEU A 150 10.36 -3.04 -6.88
N GLU A 151 11.33 -3.93 -6.76
CA GLU A 151 11.47 -4.90 -5.69
C GLU A 151 12.93 -4.88 -5.22
N THR A 152 13.17 -4.95 -3.91
CA THR A 152 14.53 -4.88 -3.33
C THR A 152 14.56 -5.52 -1.94
N ASP A 153 15.68 -6.15 -1.63
CA ASP A 153 16.06 -6.69 -0.33
C ASP A 153 17.13 -5.84 0.38
N ASN A 154 17.46 -4.67 -0.16
CA ASN A 154 18.39 -3.74 0.47
C ASN A 154 17.80 -3.23 1.80
N SER A 155 18.15 -3.91 2.89
CA SER A 155 17.60 -3.66 4.23
C SER A 155 17.80 -2.23 4.72
N GLU A 156 18.94 -1.61 4.38
CA GLU A 156 19.22 -0.22 4.76
C GLU A 156 18.35 0.76 3.98
N PHE A 157 18.22 0.58 2.66
CA PHE A 157 17.30 1.36 1.85
C PHE A 157 15.87 1.25 2.37
N ILE A 158 15.40 0.04 2.64
CA ILE A 158 14.06 -0.24 3.16
C ILE A 158 13.82 0.50 4.47
N LYS A 159 14.73 0.38 5.42
CA LYS A 159 14.67 1.03 6.73
C LYS A 159 14.58 2.55 6.61
N ILE A 160 15.47 3.14 5.82
CA ILE A 160 15.57 4.60 5.69
C ILE A 160 14.39 5.15 4.87
N PHE A 161 13.96 4.43 3.83
CA PHE A 161 12.82 4.83 2.99
C PHE A 161 11.54 4.90 3.83
N PHE A 162 11.14 3.82 4.47
CA PHE A 162 9.94 3.82 5.30
C PHE A 162 10.07 4.71 6.54
N GLY A 163 11.29 4.89 7.03
CA GLY A 163 11.60 5.79 8.13
C GLY A 163 11.25 7.26 7.86
N ILE A 164 11.06 7.67 6.61
CA ILE A 164 10.58 9.03 6.27
C ILE A 164 9.25 9.31 6.98
N TRP A 165 8.35 8.33 6.99
CA TRP A 165 6.99 8.46 7.53
C TRP A 165 6.79 7.79 8.90
N LEU A 166 7.55 6.72 9.21
CA LEU A 166 7.21 5.81 10.31
C LEU A 166 8.13 5.91 11.53
N ARG A 167 9.25 6.64 11.47
CA ARG A 167 10.12 6.83 12.64
C ARG A 167 9.54 7.85 13.60
N GLU A 168 9.70 7.65 14.90
CA GLU A 168 9.15 8.53 15.96
C GLU A 168 9.65 9.97 15.88
N ASN A 169 10.93 10.17 15.57
CA ASN A 169 11.55 11.49 15.39
C ASN A 169 11.54 11.93 13.90
N SER A 170 10.42 11.71 13.21
CA SER A 170 10.21 12.19 11.85
C SER A 170 10.16 13.73 11.81
N GLN A 171 10.26 14.30 10.59
CA GLN A 171 10.13 15.76 10.41
C GLN A 171 8.71 16.27 10.67
N ASN A 172 7.72 15.38 10.70
CA ASN A 172 6.32 15.67 10.95
C ASN A 172 5.75 14.74 12.02
N PRO A 173 6.06 14.97 13.32
CA PRO A 173 5.68 14.05 14.39
C PRO A 173 4.15 13.83 14.46
N LYS A 174 3.35 14.89 14.28
CA LYS A 174 1.89 14.79 14.29
C LYS A 174 1.39 13.84 13.18
N PHE A 175 1.85 14.06 11.95
CA PHE A 175 1.53 13.19 10.82
C PHE A 175 1.92 11.74 11.09
N THR A 176 3.14 11.52 11.63
CA THR A 176 3.60 10.17 11.98
C THR A 176 2.73 9.54 13.06
N GLN A 177 2.36 10.25 14.11
CA GLN A 177 1.48 9.74 15.16
C GLN A 177 0.10 9.33 14.62
N GLU A 178 -0.50 10.17 13.77
CA GLU A 178 -1.76 9.86 13.09
C GLU A 178 -1.64 8.59 12.23
N LEU A 179 -0.56 8.50 11.43
CA LEU A 179 -0.30 7.35 10.55
C LEU A 179 -0.04 6.06 11.35
N LEU A 180 0.59 6.16 12.51
CA LEU A 180 0.82 5.05 13.43
C LEU A 180 -0.40 4.70 14.31
N GLY A 181 -1.54 5.38 14.13
CA GLY A 181 -2.74 5.18 14.93
C GLY A 181 -2.59 5.54 16.41
N LYS A 182 -1.60 6.41 16.75
CA LYS A 182 -1.30 6.81 18.13
C LYS A 182 -2.12 8.03 18.61
N THR A 183 -2.75 8.75 17.69
CA THR A 183 -3.68 9.83 18.04
C THR A 183 -5.09 9.24 18.14
N ARG A 184 -5.61 9.20 19.36
CA ARG A 184 -7.07 9.04 19.54
C ARG A 184 -7.70 10.38 19.16
N GLY A 185 -8.59 10.37 18.16
CA GLY A 185 -9.45 11.49 17.84
C GLY A 185 -10.37 11.83 19.01
#